data_6a087b0c9c056bf1aeece08b110ff5fd
#
_entry.id   6a087b0c9c056bf1aeece08b110ff5fd
#
_cell.length_a   1.000
_cell.length_b   1.000
_cell.length_c   1.000
_cell.angle_alpha   90.00
_cell.angle_beta   90.00
_cell.angle_gamma   90.00
#
_symmetry.space_group_name_H-M   'P 1'
#
loop_
_entity.id
_entity.type
_entity.pdbx_description
1 polymer ?
#
loop_
_entity_poly.entity_id
_entity_poly.type
_entity_poly.pdbx_seq_one_letter_code
_entity_poly.pdbx_strand_id
1 'polypeptide(L)'
;HQDSAFVVVDEAYIEFCPELSVAKLIDAHPNLIILRTLSKAFALAAVRLGFIIAHETAIEVINTLIAPYPIPDPSAQIGLSALSEEGLAYMHKHKDQTIALRDNYAVLFNDLPCVEKVYPSVTNFILLEFKDSRSVFAALRNEGIILRDQNHITRLSNHLRVSIGSADEMQSLYTTLEGV
;
A
#
# COMPACT_ATOMS: atom_id res chain seq x y z
N HIS A 1 13.26 -25.69 9.65
CA HIS A 1 13.55 -24.35 10.23
C HIS A 1 12.32 -23.60 10.75
N GLN A 2 11.10 -24.17 10.59
CA GLN A 2 9.85 -23.50 11.02
C GLN A 2 9.70 -23.42 12.54
N ASP A 3 10.33 -24.30 13.29
CA ASP A 3 10.12 -24.45 14.75
C ASP A 3 11.05 -23.58 15.61
N SER A 4 11.98 -22.82 15.01
CA SER A 4 13.00 -22.06 15.75
C SER A 4 13.08 -20.57 15.42
N ALA A 5 12.27 -20.08 14.51
CA ALA A 5 12.26 -18.67 14.10
C ALA A 5 10.84 -18.14 13.93
N PHE A 6 10.61 -16.88 14.25
CA PHE A 6 9.38 -16.20 13.89
C PHE A 6 9.34 -15.91 12.39
N VAL A 7 8.17 -16.10 11.80
CA VAL A 7 7.86 -15.69 10.43
C VAL A 7 6.95 -14.47 10.51
N VAL A 8 7.43 -13.33 10.02
CA VAL A 8 6.67 -12.09 10.02
C VAL A 8 6.18 -11.81 8.61
N VAL A 9 4.86 -11.72 8.42
CA VAL A 9 4.22 -11.39 7.15
C VAL A 9 3.64 -9.99 7.24
N ASP A 10 4.09 -9.10 6.35
CA ASP A 10 3.56 -7.74 6.24
C ASP A 10 2.34 -7.73 5.30
N GLU A 11 1.16 -7.64 5.90
CA GLU A 11 -0.13 -7.53 5.22
C GLU A 11 -0.64 -6.07 5.17
N ALA A 12 0.25 -5.08 5.07
CA ALA A 12 -0.14 -3.66 5.08
C ALA A 12 -1.08 -3.26 3.91
N TYR A 13 -1.18 -4.06 2.87
CA TYR A 13 -2.04 -3.82 1.71
C TYR A 13 -3.13 -4.88 1.53
N ILE A 14 -3.37 -5.71 2.53
CA ILE A 14 -4.22 -6.91 2.40
C ILE A 14 -5.68 -6.58 2.09
N GLU A 15 -6.18 -5.42 2.47
CA GLU A 15 -7.54 -5.00 2.16
C GLU A 15 -7.78 -4.89 0.64
N PHE A 16 -6.74 -4.69 -0.16
CA PHE A 16 -6.82 -4.67 -1.63
C PHE A 16 -6.79 -6.06 -2.27
N CYS A 17 -6.37 -7.11 -1.53
CA CYS A 17 -6.23 -8.49 -1.99
C CYS A 17 -6.49 -9.48 -0.85
N PRO A 18 -7.70 -9.47 -0.23
CA PRO A 18 -7.98 -10.21 1.00
C PRO A 18 -7.83 -11.73 0.86
N GLU A 19 -7.94 -12.25 -0.35
CA GLU A 19 -7.75 -13.66 -0.68
C GLU A 19 -6.31 -14.16 -0.44
N LEU A 20 -5.33 -13.24 -0.42
CA LEU A 20 -3.91 -13.55 -0.16
C LEU A 20 -3.57 -13.59 1.33
N SER A 21 -4.51 -13.27 2.23
CA SER A 21 -4.25 -13.26 3.66
C SER A 21 -3.89 -14.64 4.19
N VAL A 22 -2.81 -14.68 4.98
CA VAL A 22 -2.36 -15.89 5.68
C VAL A 22 -2.90 -15.98 7.12
N ALA A 23 -3.80 -15.09 7.54
CA ALA A 23 -4.33 -15.02 8.91
C ALA A 23 -4.95 -16.34 9.38
N LYS A 24 -5.56 -17.11 8.48
CA LYS A 24 -6.13 -18.44 8.76
C LYS A 24 -5.11 -19.51 9.16
N LEU A 25 -3.82 -19.24 9.02
CA LEU A 25 -2.74 -20.17 9.31
C LEU A 25 -2.20 -20.01 10.75
N ILE A 26 -2.62 -18.99 11.51
CA ILE A 26 -2.07 -18.66 12.83
C ILE A 26 -2.21 -19.81 13.82
N ASP A 27 -3.37 -20.47 13.85
CA ASP A 27 -3.62 -21.58 14.78
C ASP A 27 -2.69 -22.78 14.52
N ALA A 28 -2.33 -23.02 13.26
CA ALA A 28 -1.42 -24.10 12.88
C ALA A 28 0.07 -23.71 12.97
N HIS A 29 0.38 -22.42 13.05
CA HIS A 29 1.74 -21.89 13.06
C HIS A 29 1.92 -20.83 14.16
N PRO A 30 2.16 -21.25 15.43
CA PRO A 30 2.28 -20.31 16.56
C PRO A 30 3.43 -19.31 16.45
N ASN A 31 4.39 -19.54 15.53
CA ASN A 31 5.50 -18.64 15.22
C ASN A 31 5.18 -17.65 14.09
N LEU A 32 3.94 -17.64 13.54
CA LEU A 32 3.50 -16.69 12.53
C LEU A 32 3.02 -15.38 13.19
N ILE A 33 3.55 -14.27 12.70
CA ILE A 33 3.16 -12.91 13.09
C ILE A 33 2.73 -12.16 11.83
N ILE A 34 1.55 -11.57 11.86
CA ILE A 34 1.02 -10.78 10.75
C ILE A 34 0.94 -9.32 11.17
N LEU A 35 1.46 -8.43 10.34
CA LEU A 35 1.40 -6.99 10.55
C LEU A 35 0.34 -6.38 9.65
N ARG A 36 -0.57 -5.58 10.21
CA ARG A 36 -1.57 -4.80 9.47
C ARG A 36 -1.55 -3.34 9.90
N THR A 37 -2.16 -2.46 9.10
CA THR A 37 -2.15 -1.02 9.34
C THR A 37 -3.41 -0.34 8.83
N LEU A 38 -3.84 0.73 9.49
CA LEU A 38 -4.86 1.63 8.98
C LEU A 38 -4.29 2.70 8.01
N SER A 39 -2.98 2.67 7.73
CA SER A 39 -2.30 3.68 6.92
C SER A 39 -2.62 3.64 5.43
N LYS A 40 -3.14 2.51 4.90
CA LYS A 40 -3.30 2.27 3.46
C LYS A 40 -4.76 2.33 3.03
N ALA A 41 -5.49 1.24 3.06
CA ALA A 41 -6.88 1.19 2.62
C ALA A 41 -7.80 2.16 3.39
N PHE A 42 -7.51 2.39 4.67
CA PHE A 42 -8.27 3.34 5.50
C PHE A 42 -7.81 4.80 5.34
N ALA A 43 -6.79 5.08 4.53
CA ALA A 43 -6.23 6.44 4.30
C ALA A 43 -5.75 7.17 5.58
N LEU A 44 -5.42 6.45 6.66
CA LEU A 44 -5.06 6.98 7.96
C LEU A 44 -3.55 6.95 8.25
N ALA A 45 -2.72 7.23 7.24
CA ALA A 45 -1.27 7.19 7.40
C ALA A 45 -0.73 8.12 8.49
N ALA A 46 -1.35 9.30 8.68
CA ALA A 46 -0.94 10.27 9.69
C ALA A 46 -1.30 9.85 11.14
N VAL A 47 -2.27 8.97 11.31
CA VAL A 47 -2.76 8.53 12.63
C VAL A 47 -1.80 7.55 13.30
N ARG A 48 -0.91 6.92 12.55
CA ARG A 48 0.14 5.98 13.03
C ARG A 48 -0.42 4.76 13.75
N LEU A 49 -1.52 4.19 13.26
CA LEU A 49 -2.13 2.97 13.80
C LEU A 49 -1.79 1.75 12.94
N GLY A 50 -1.30 0.71 13.61
CA GLY A 50 -1.13 -0.63 13.08
C GLY A 50 -1.46 -1.63 14.17
N PHE A 51 -1.60 -2.90 13.78
CA PHE A 51 -1.88 -3.98 14.71
C PHE A 51 -1.22 -5.29 14.26
N ILE A 52 -1.08 -6.18 15.21
CA ILE A 52 -0.48 -7.51 15.03
C ILE A 52 -1.58 -8.54 15.20
N ILE A 53 -1.57 -9.55 14.35
CA ILE A 53 -2.36 -10.77 14.51
C ILE A 53 -1.36 -11.93 14.66
N ALA A 54 -1.41 -12.64 15.77
CA ALA A 54 -0.51 -13.74 16.06
C ALA A 54 -1.13 -14.69 17.09
N HIS A 55 -0.50 -15.84 17.32
CA HIS A 55 -0.88 -16.75 18.38
C HIS A 55 -0.76 -16.06 19.76
N GLU A 56 -1.63 -16.41 20.72
CA GLU A 56 -1.71 -15.80 22.05
C GLU A 56 -0.36 -15.70 22.76
N THR A 57 0.42 -16.76 22.73
CA THR A 57 1.77 -16.81 23.37
C THR A 57 2.74 -15.77 22.79
N ALA A 58 2.66 -15.48 21.48
CA ALA A 58 3.47 -14.44 20.86
C ALA A 58 2.99 -13.04 21.28
N ILE A 59 1.67 -12.85 21.36
CA ILE A 59 1.05 -11.58 21.81
C ILE A 59 1.41 -11.27 23.26
N GLU A 60 1.39 -12.27 24.15
CA GLU A 60 1.81 -12.10 25.55
C GLU A 60 3.23 -11.55 25.65
N VAL A 61 4.18 -12.13 24.90
CA VAL A 61 5.58 -11.65 24.90
C VAL A 61 5.68 -10.22 24.35
N ILE A 62 5.00 -9.93 23.22
CA ILE A 62 5.02 -8.61 22.62
C ILE A 62 4.45 -7.55 23.57
N ASN A 63 3.37 -7.86 24.27
CA ASN A 63 2.75 -6.96 25.23
C ASN A 63 3.67 -6.57 26.39
N THR A 64 4.64 -7.40 26.76
CA THR A 64 5.64 -7.03 27.78
C THR A 64 6.62 -5.93 27.31
N LEU A 65 6.73 -5.73 25.99
CA LEU A 65 7.65 -4.78 25.36
C LEU A 65 6.96 -3.47 24.96
N ILE A 66 5.64 -3.46 24.88
CA ILE A 66 4.86 -2.29 24.49
C ILE A 66 4.81 -1.29 25.66
N ALA A 67 5.00 0.00 25.37
CA ALA A 67 4.86 1.06 26.37
C ALA A 67 3.43 1.08 26.97
N PRO A 68 3.24 1.50 28.25
CA PRO A 68 1.93 1.46 28.91
C PRO A 68 0.82 2.23 28.20
N TYR A 69 1.15 3.27 27.44
CA TYR A 69 0.18 4.13 26.69
C TYR A 69 0.69 4.34 25.26
N PRO A 70 0.69 3.28 24.41
CA PRO A 70 1.36 3.33 23.12
C PRO A 70 0.61 4.15 22.06
N ILE A 71 -0.69 4.37 22.26
CA ILE A 71 -1.55 5.04 21.30
C ILE A 71 -2.15 6.30 21.95
N PRO A 72 -1.91 7.50 21.39
CA PRO A 72 -2.57 8.73 21.84
C PRO A 72 -4.10 8.64 21.68
N ASP A 73 -4.84 9.22 22.64
CA ASP A 73 -6.30 9.18 22.62
C ASP A 73 -6.94 9.68 21.32
N PRO A 74 -6.51 10.82 20.71
CA PRO A 74 -7.05 11.23 19.40
C PRO A 74 -6.87 10.18 18.31
N SER A 75 -5.72 9.49 18.27
CA SER A 75 -5.47 8.41 17.31
C SER A 75 -6.40 7.22 17.56
N ALA A 76 -6.64 6.87 18.82
CA ALA A 76 -7.54 5.78 19.19
C ALA A 76 -8.99 6.10 18.76
N GLN A 77 -9.48 7.32 19.01
CA GLN A 77 -10.81 7.75 18.61
C GLN A 77 -11.02 7.72 17.10
N ILE A 78 -10.03 8.20 16.32
CA ILE A 78 -10.07 8.13 14.86
C ILE A 78 -10.08 6.68 14.39
N GLY A 79 -9.24 5.82 14.99
CA GLY A 79 -9.19 4.39 14.69
C GLY A 79 -10.52 3.69 14.94
N LEU A 80 -11.16 3.95 16.09
CA LEU A 80 -12.49 3.41 16.44
C LEU A 80 -13.55 3.85 15.44
N SER A 81 -13.55 5.12 15.04
CA SER A 81 -14.47 5.63 14.01
C SER A 81 -14.25 4.94 12.67
N ALA A 82 -13.00 4.75 12.26
CA ALA A 82 -12.67 4.09 10.99
C ALA A 82 -13.05 2.59 10.96
N LEU A 83 -13.09 1.94 12.12
CA LEU A 83 -13.47 0.55 12.27
C LEU A 83 -14.98 0.36 12.59
N SER A 84 -15.75 1.44 12.68
CA SER A 84 -17.22 1.36 12.76
C SER A 84 -17.81 0.80 11.46
N GLU A 85 -19.08 0.39 11.50
CA GLU A 85 -19.78 -0.09 10.30
C GLU A 85 -19.76 0.95 9.17
N GLU A 86 -19.97 2.21 9.48
CA GLU A 86 -19.92 3.33 8.53
C GLU A 86 -18.49 3.54 7.99
N GLY A 87 -17.48 3.51 8.87
CA GLY A 87 -16.07 3.63 8.48
C GLY A 87 -15.61 2.49 7.58
N LEU A 88 -15.99 1.26 7.88
CA LEU A 88 -15.72 0.10 7.04
C LEU A 88 -16.39 0.21 5.67
N ALA A 89 -17.67 0.63 5.62
CA ALA A 89 -18.39 0.84 4.36
C ALA A 89 -17.71 1.93 3.51
N TYR A 90 -17.26 3.02 4.12
CA TYR A 90 -16.49 4.08 3.47
C TYR A 90 -15.18 3.54 2.90
N MET A 91 -14.40 2.81 3.71
CA MET A 91 -13.14 2.20 3.28
C MET A 91 -13.35 1.25 2.09
N HIS A 92 -14.32 0.35 2.15
CA HIS A 92 -14.61 -0.58 1.06
C HIS A 92 -14.94 0.13 -0.24
N LYS A 93 -15.81 1.15 -0.20
CA LYS A 93 -16.18 1.94 -1.38
C LYS A 93 -14.95 2.59 -2.03
N HIS A 94 -14.11 3.26 -1.26
CA HIS A 94 -12.93 3.95 -1.80
C HIS A 94 -11.83 2.99 -2.26
N LYS A 95 -11.65 1.88 -1.56
CA LYS A 95 -10.76 0.80 -1.98
C LYS A 95 -11.17 0.26 -3.35
N ASP A 96 -12.47 -0.04 -3.56
CA ASP A 96 -12.97 -0.58 -4.83
C ASP A 96 -12.80 0.42 -5.98
N GLN A 97 -13.02 1.71 -5.72
CA GLN A 97 -12.72 2.78 -6.67
C GLN A 97 -11.22 2.83 -7.03
N THR A 98 -10.35 2.72 -6.03
CA THR A 98 -8.89 2.69 -6.24
C THR A 98 -8.47 1.49 -7.09
N ILE A 99 -9.04 0.31 -6.82
CA ILE A 99 -8.78 -0.90 -7.62
C ILE A 99 -9.20 -0.68 -9.07
N ALA A 100 -10.41 -0.16 -9.30
CA ALA A 100 -10.91 0.09 -10.64
C ALA A 100 -10.04 1.08 -11.42
N LEU A 101 -9.62 2.18 -10.78
CA LEU A 101 -8.69 3.15 -11.38
C LEU A 101 -7.33 2.52 -11.67
N ARG A 102 -6.75 1.77 -10.73
CA ARG A 102 -5.49 1.06 -10.93
C ARG A 102 -5.54 0.17 -12.16
N ASP A 103 -6.55 -0.66 -12.25
CA ASP A 103 -6.65 -1.65 -13.32
C ASP A 103 -6.85 -0.98 -14.69
N ASN A 104 -7.67 0.08 -14.75
CA ASN A 104 -7.85 0.88 -15.96
C ASN A 104 -6.55 1.57 -16.39
N TYR A 105 -5.87 2.26 -15.48
CA TYR A 105 -4.64 2.97 -15.82
C TYR A 105 -3.45 2.04 -16.06
N ALA A 106 -3.43 0.82 -15.51
CA ALA A 106 -2.43 -0.17 -15.86
C ALA A 106 -2.50 -0.54 -17.36
N VAL A 107 -3.70 -0.60 -17.93
CA VAL A 107 -3.89 -0.82 -19.38
C VAL A 107 -3.46 0.43 -20.16
N LEU A 108 -3.94 1.61 -19.79
CA LEU A 108 -3.63 2.86 -20.49
C LEU A 108 -2.13 3.18 -20.50
N PHE A 109 -1.44 2.97 -19.39
CA PHE A 109 0.02 3.20 -19.31
C PHE A 109 0.82 2.26 -20.19
N ASN A 110 0.33 1.05 -20.43
CA ASN A 110 1.03 0.09 -21.29
C ASN A 110 1.11 0.55 -22.76
N ASP A 111 0.20 1.42 -23.17
CA ASP A 111 0.13 1.95 -24.55
C ASP A 111 0.95 3.25 -24.72
N LEU A 112 1.54 3.79 -23.64
CA LEU A 112 2.33 5.02 -23.70
C LEU A 112 3.73 4.77 -24.29
N PRO A 113 4.17 5.57 -25.28
CA PRO A 113 5.49 5.40 -25.92
C PRO A 113 6.69 5.52 -24.96
N CYS A 114 6.57 6.29 -23.89
CA CYS A 114 7.63 6.50 -22.89
C CYS A 114 7.73 5.34 -21.87
N VAL A 115 6.70 4.48 -21.77
CA VAL A 115 6.65 3.34 -20.85
C VAL A 115 7.24 2.10 -21.52
N GLU A 116 8.17 1.45 -20.85
CA GLU A 116 8.78 0.19 -21.30
C GLU A 116 7.99 -1.00 -20.76
N LYS A 117 7.53 -0.91 -19.49
CA LYS A 117 6.80 -1.99 -18.84
C LYS A 117 5.92 -1.51 -17.71
N VAL A 118 4.72 -2.08 -17.62
CA VAL A 118 3.80 -1.96 -16.49
C VAL A 118 3.84 -3.25 -15.68
N TYR A 119 4.20 -3.17 -14.41
CA TYR A 119 4.24 -4.34 -13.53
C TYR A 119 2.87 -4.64 -12.92
N PRO A 120 2.47 -5.91 -12.81
CA PRO A 120 1.23 -6.27 -12.11
C PRO A 120 1.20 -5.75 -10.68
N SER A 121 0.05 -5.28 -10.23
CA SER A 121 -0.13 -4.79 -8.86
C SER A 121 -1.48 -5.25 -8.29
N VAL A 122 -1.47 -5.58 -7.01
CA VAL A 122 -2.67 -5.83 -6.19
C VAL A 122 -2.82 -4.79 -5.09
N THR A 123 -2.05 -3.69 -5.16
CA THR A 123 -2.02 -2.63 -4.13
C THR A 123 -2.68 -1.33 -4.65
N ASN A 124 -2.49 -0.22 -3.95
CA ASN A 124 -2.92 1.11 -4.39
C ASN A 124 -1.85 1.88 -5.17
N PHE A 125 -0.93 1.19 -5.81
CA PHE A 125 0.09 1.79 -6.68
C PHE A 125 0.46 0.85 -7.83
N ILE A 126 1.08 1.41 -8.87
CA ILE A 126 1.64 0.68 -10.01
C ILE A 126 3.13 1.00 -10.10
N LEU A 127 3.96 0.01 -10.36
CA LEU A 127 5.35 0.20 -10.71
C LEU A 127 5.47 0.24 -12.24
N LEU A 128 6.07 1.31 -12.76
CA LEU A 128 6.32 1.51 -14.17
C LEU A 128 7.83 1.55 -14.44
N GLU A 129 8.26 0.87 -15.48
CA GLU A 129 9.59 1.02 -16.07
C GLU A 129 9.49 1.95 -17.29
N PHE A 130 10.33 2.97 -17.34
CA PHE A 130 10.33 3.96 -18.41
C PHE A 130 11.62 3.80 -19.26
N LYS A 131 11.58 4.26 -20.50
CA LYS A 131 12.76 4.35 -21.35
C LYS A 131 13.80 5.31 -20.76
N ASP A 132 13.35 6.45 -20.24
CA ASP A 132 14.14 7.45 -19.50
C ASP A 132 13.31 8.03 -18.35
N SER A 133 13.39 7.39 -17.19
CA SER A 133 12.64 7.83 -16.00
C SER A 133 13.06 9.20 -15.49
N ARG A 134 14.27 9.66 -15.78
CA ARG A 134 14.77 10.97 -15.31
C ARG A 134 14.08 12.11 -16.07
N SER A 135 14.00 11.99 -17.39
CA SER A 135 13.28 12.95 -18.24
C SER A 135 11.79 12.97 -17.90
N VAL A 136 11.16 11.81 -17.74
CA VAL A 136 9.76 11.67 -17.32
C VAL A 136 9.53 12.33 -15.95
N PHE A 137 10.37 12.04 -14.97
CA PHE A 137 10.26 12.61 -13.62
C PHE A 137 10.38 14.14 -13.64
N ALA A 138 11.31 14.67 -14.44
CA ALA A 138 11.51 16.11 -14.59
C ALA A 138 10.28 16.79 -15.24
N ALA A 139 9.73 16.19 -16.30
CA ALA A 139 8.53 16.70 -16.98
C ALA A 139 7.32 16.73 -16.02
N LEU A 140 7.05 15.62 -15.32
CA LEU A 140 5.97 15.52 -14.35
C LEU A 140 6.12 16.54 -13.21
N ARG A 141 7.35 16.70 -12.70
CA ARG A 141 7.63 17.67 -11.63
C ARG A 141 7.35 19.12 -12.05
N ASN A 142 7.61 19.48 -13.30
CA ASN A 142 7.30 20.81 -13.84
C ASN A 142 5.80 21.09 -13.83
N GLU A 143 4.98 20.06 -13.99
CA GLU A 143 3.51 20.12 -13.89
C GLU A 143 2.99 19.90 -12.45
N GLY A 144 3.89 19.87 -11.45
CA GLY A 144 3.51 19.67 -10.05
C GLY A 144 3.16 18.24 -9.67
N ILE A 145 3.43 17.27 -10.54
CA ILE A 145 3.15 15.85 -10.31
C ILE A 145 4.40 15.16 -9.80
N ILE A 146 4.33 14.56 -8.61
CA ILE A 146 5.47 13.90 -7.97
C ILE A 146 5.22 12.41 -7.85
N LEU A 147 5.97 11.62 -8.60
CA LEU A 147 6.01 10.17 -8.48
C LEU A 147 7.11 9.72 -7.49
N ARG A 148 7.03 8.47 -7.05
CA ARG A 148 8.06 7.89 -6.19
C ARG A 148 9.20 7.33 -7.05
N ASP A 149 10.36 7.98 -7.01
CA ASP A 149 11.57 7.51 -7.66
C ASP A 149 12.10 6.23 -6.98
N GLN A 150 12.32 5.18 -7.78
CA GLN A 150 12.85 3.89 -7.34
C GLN A 150 14.28 3.62 -7.86
N ASN A 151 14.87 4.57 -8.57
CA ASN A 151 16.20 4.39 -9.19
C ASN A 151 17.32 4.10 -8.20
N HIS A 152 17.14 4.43 -6.92
CA HIS A 152 18.12 4.15 -5.86
C HIS A 152 18.11 2.68 -5.40
N ILE A 153 17.11 1.89 -5.80
CA ILE A 153 16.98 0.48 -5.44
C ILE A 153 17.70 -0.36 -6.49
N THR A 154 18.55 -1.28 -6.05
CA THR A 154 19.21 -2.23 -6.92
C THR A 154 18.23 -2.94 -7.85
N ARG A 155 18.49 -2.96 -9.15
CA ARG A 155 17.66 -3.55 -10.23
C ARG A 155 16.36 -2.79 -10.56
N LEU A 156 16.12 -1.61 -10.00
CA LEU A 156 15.00 -0.74 -10.34
C LEU A 156 15.42 0.55 -11.03
N SER A 157 16.49 0.51 -11.84
CA SER A 157 16.86 1.63 -12.71
C SER A 157 15.72 1.91 -13.70
N ASN A 158 15.44 3.19 -13.95
CA ASN A 158 14.32 3.65 -14.79
C ASN A 158 12.91 3.31 -14.27
N HIS A 159 12.76 3.04 -12.97
CA HIS A 159 11.45 2.75 -12.40
C HIS A 159 10.91 3.92 -11.57
N LEU A 160 9.66 4.25 -11.80
CA LEU A 160 8.87 5.15 -10.96
C LEU A 160 7.64 4.41 -10.44
N ARG A 161 7.27 4.66 -9.17
CA ARG A 161 6.06 4.12 -8.58
C ARG A 161 4.97 5.17 -8.59
N VAL A 162 3.86 4.87 -9.23
CA VAL A 162 2.65 5.68 -9.32
C VAL A 162 1.70 5.26 -8.22
N SER A 163 1.41 6.12 -7.25
CA SER A 163 0.29 5.91 -6.32
C SER A 163 -1.00 6.27 -7.05
N ILE A 164 -2.04 5.45 -6.88
CA ILE A 164 -3.35 5.71 -7.46
C ILE A 164 -4.02 6.83 -6.65
N GLY A 165 -4.26 7.94 -7.31
CA GLY A 165 -4.96 9.10 -6.77
C GLY A 165 -6.45 9.12 -7.16
N SER A 166 -7.05 10.31 -7.12
CA SER A 166 -8.39 10.54 -7.66
C SER A 166 -8.43 10.39 -9.18
N ALA A 167 -9.62 10.28 -9.76
CA ALA A 167 -9.78 10.19 -11.21
C ALA A 167 -9.13 11.39 -11.94
N ASP A 168 -9.28 12.59 -11.39
CA ASP A 168 -8.71 13.83 -11.98
C ASP A 168 -7.18 13.84 -11.90
N GLU A 169 -6.60 13.39 -10.77
CA GLU A 169 -5.14 13.27 -10.62
C GLU A 169 -4.56 12.22 -11.58
N MET A 170 -5.23 11.08 -11.72
CA MET A 170 -4.80 10.04 -12.66
C MET A 170 -4.93 10.50 -14.12
N GLN A 171 -5.98 11.25 -14.46
CA GLN A 171 -6.14 11.82 -15.79
C GLN A 171 -5.06 12.88 -16.08
N SER A 172 -4.75 13.75 -15.13
CA SER A 172 -3.68 14.75 -15.25
C SER A 172 -2.32 14.08 -15.47
N LEU A 173 -2.00 13.06 -14.68
CA LEU A 173 -0.79 12.25 -14.85
C LEU A 173 -0.71 11.63 -16.24
N TYR A 174 -1.79 10.99 -16.70
CA TYR A 174 -1.84 10.33 -18.00
C TYR A 174 -1.61 11.32 -19.14
N THR A 175 -2.33 12.44 -19.13
CA THR A 175 -2.20 13.49 -20.17
C THR A 175 -0.78 14.06 -20.21
N THR A 176 -0.13 14.26 -19.05
CA THR A 176 1.26 14.73 -19.02
C THR A 176 2.21 13.68 -19.61
N LEU A 177 1.99 12.39 -19.32
CA LEU A 177 2.82 11.29 -19.86
C LEU A 177 2.65 11.10 -21.38
N GLU A 178 1.46 11.41 -21.95
CA GLU A 178 1.25 11.39 -23.40
C GLU A 178 2.10 12.45 -24.14
N GLY A 179 2.48 13.53 -23.45
CA GLY A 179 3.30 14.61 -24.00
C GLY A 179 4.83 14.39 -23.86
N VAL A 180 5.26 13.29 -23.25
CA VAL A 180 6.67 12.95 -23.02
C VAL A 180 7.12 11.84 -23.96
#